data_2e3cac7b616f8e622dd09797f2897a7f
#
_entry.id   2e3cac7b616f8e622dd09797f2897a7f
#
_cell.length_a   1.000
_cell.length_b   1.000
_cell.length_c   1.000
_cell.angle_alpha   90.00
_cell.angle_beta   90.00
_cell.angle_gamma   90.00
#
_symmetry.space_group_name_H-M   'P 1'
#
loop_
_entity.id
_entity.type
_entity.pdbx_description
1 polymer ?
#
loop_
_entity_poly.entity_id
_entity_poly.type
_entity_poly.pdbx_seq_one_letter_code
_entity_poly.pdbx_strand_id
1 'polypeptide(L)'
;VLLALIQGYGVSVSLENSPGLVLEAGWYFRFVTTITLLTGTILIMWLGEQITARGVGNGISLIIFSGIVAEIPGALASTFELGRTGAISTIAILSILLLLLGAIYFIVFVERAQRRILIQYPKRQMGNKMYGGESSYLPLKVNTAGVIPAIFASALLLLPVTLSNFSTSANSWILSVTSMLGQGKPLYMLFYASGIXXXXXXXTSIIFNPVETSDNLKKHGGFVPGIRPGEKTSEFIQGLLTKLTVIGSAYLVLICLLPEFLISKYPIPFYLGGTSLLIVVVVAMDTITQVQTRMMSAQYASLXXXLNFLNNEYCNFWTSRSRKGHTIILSNP
;
A
#
# COMPACT_ATOMS: atom_id res chain seq x y z
N VAL A 1 16.31 -2.53 10.14
CA VAL A 1 17.10 -2.87 11.33
C VAL A 1 17.85 -1.64 11.84
N LEU A 2 18.72 -1.01 11.02
CA LEU A 2 19.52 0.15 11.43
C LEU A 2 18.66 1.32 11.91
N LEU A 3 17.59 1.63 11.17
CA LEU A 3 16.64 2.70 11.52
C LEU A 3 15.93 2.39 12.85
N ALA A 4 15.52 1.12 13.06
CA ALA A 4 14.88 0.67 14.30
C ALA A 4 15.84 0.76 15.49
N LEU A 5 17.14 0.51 15.27
CA LEU A 5 18.17 0.66 16.29
C LEU A 5 18.29 2.13 16.74
N ILE A 6 18.40 3.06 15.77
CA ILE A 6 18.52 4.50 16.05
C ILE A 6 17.27 5.00 16.79
N GLN A 7 16.09 4.66 16.30
CA GLN A 7 14.81 5.07 16.91
C GLN A 7 14.61 4.44 18.28
N GLY A 8 14.97 3.15 18.44
CA GLY A 8 14.89 2.45 19.73
C GLY A 8 15.77 3.08 20.79
N TYR A 9 16.99 3.47 20.40
CA TYR A 9 17.89 4.20 21.29
C TYR A 9 17.32 5.58 21.65
N GLY A 10 16.76 6.30 20.67
CA GLY A 10 16.12 7.60 20.90
C GLY A 10 14.95 7.51 21.88
N VAL A 11 14.10 6.48 21.74
CA VAL A 11 12.98 6.22 22.65
C VAL A 11 13.51 5.90 24.06
N SER A 12 14.58 5.11 24.19
CA SER A 12 15.16 4.77 25.49
C SER A 12 15.68 6.02 26.25
N VAL A 13 16.32 6.94 25.52
CA VAL A 13 16.78 8.23 26.09
C VAL A 13 15.60 9.11 26.50
N SER A 14 14.55 9.15 25.67
CA SER A 14 13.32 9.92 25.95
C SER A 14 12.62 9.40 27.22
N LEU A 15 12.54 8.07 27.39
CA LEU A 15 11.96 7.44 28.57
C LEU A 15 12.78 7.76 29.83
N GLU A 16 14.11 7.74 29.72
CA GLU A 16 15.02 8.06 30.84
C GLU A 16 14.86 9.51 31.30
N ASN A 17 14.61 10.44 30.37
CA ASN A 17 14.40 11.86 30.66
C ASN A 17 13.03 12.15 31.28
N SER A 18 12.09 11.21 31.26
CA SER A 18 10.75 11.37 31.84
C SER A 18 10.79 11.02 33.33
N PRO A 19 10.48 11.99 34.22
CA PRO A 19 10.59 11.73 35.67
C PRO A 19 9.61 10.66 36.15
N GLY A 20 10.12 9.71 36.89
CA GLY A 20 9.31 8.67 37.55
C GLY A 20 9.02 7.43 36.72
N LEU A 21 9.46 7.36 35.45
CA LEU A 21 9.24 6.20 34.59
C LEU A 21 10.32 5.14 34.72
N VAL A 22 11.56 5.56 34.96
CA VAL A 22 12.74 4.67 35.01
C VAL A 22 13.29 4.67 36.44
N LEU A 23 13.39 3.48 37.07
CA LEU A 23 13.91 3.30 38.40
C LEU A 23 15.44 3.50 38.46
N GLU A 24 16.13 2.91 37.49
CA GLU A 24 17.59 3.01 37.40
C GLU A 24 17.97 3.52 36.02
N ALA A 25 18.29 4.81 35.94
CA ALA A 25 18.78 5.46 34.73
C ALA A 25 20.24 5.07 34.49
N GLY A 26 20.61 4.85 33.23
CA GLY A 26 21.99 4.56 32.89
C GLY A 26 22.17 3.75 31.61
N TRP A 27 23.42 3.51 31.28
CA TRP A 27 23.82 2.81 30.05
C TRP A 27 23.17 1.42 29.92
N TYR A 28 23.03 0.69 31.03
CA TYR A 28 22.42 -0.64 31.08
C TYR A 28 20.96 -0.59 30.63
N PHE A 29 20.18 0.37 31.17
CA PHE A 29 18.77 0.58 30.80
C PHE A 29 18.63 0.88 29.30
N ARG A 30 19.45 1.80 28.77
CA ARG A 30 19.42 2.19 27.36
C ARG A 30 19.68 0.99 26.45
N PHE A 31 20.68 0.17 26.79
CA PHE A 31 21.08 -1.00 26.02
C PHE A 31 19.98 -2.06 26.02
N VAL A 32 19.42 -2.40 27.18
CA VAL A 32 18.36 -3.42 27.31
C VAL A 32 17.11 -2.96 26.58
N THR A 33 16.67 -1.72 26.77
CA THR A 33 15.47 -1.15 26.14
C THR A 33 15.62 -1.14 24.62
N THR A 34 16.77 -0.71 24.09
CA THR A 34 17.02 -0.67 22.65
C THR A 34 16.93 -2.08 22.03
N ILE A 35 17.57 -3.08 22.68
CA ILE A 35 17.55 -4.47 22.19
C ILE A 35 16.13 -5.06 22.27
N THR A 36 15.40 -4.76 23.35
CA THR A 36 14.01 -5.25 23.52
C THR A 36 13.11 -4.70 22.41
N LEU A 37 13.19 -3.39 22.15
CA LEU A 37 12.40 -2.74 21.08
C LEU A 37 12.79 -3.28 19.70
N LEU A 38 14.09 -3.48 19.46
CA LEU A 38 14.58 -4.05 18.19
C LEU A 38 14.07 -5.48 18.00
N THR A 39 14.14 -6.31 19.05
CA THR A 39 13.65 -7.70 19.02
C THR A 39 12.15 -7.74 18.72
N GLY A 40 11.37 -6.86 19.37
CA GLY A 40 9.92 -6.72 19.10
C GLY A 40 9.64 -6.35 17.66
N THR A 41 10.38 -5.39 17.11
CA THR A 41 10.25 -4.94 15.73
C THR A 41 10.53 -6.08 14.74
N ILE A 42 11.61 -6.84 14.97
CA ILE A 42 12.01 -7.98 14.12
C ILE A 42 10.95 -9.08 14.20
N LEU A 43 10.40 -9.35 15.38
CA LEU A 43 9.33 -10.34 15.58
C LEU A 43 8.08 -9.96 14.78
N ILE A 44 7.65 -8.71 14.88
CA ILE A 44 6.48 -8.19 14.13
C ILE A 44 6.74 -8.28 12.61
N MET A 45 7.95 -7.94 12.17
CA MET A 45 8.34 -8.05 10.76
C MET A 45 8.25 -9.51 10.28
N TRP A 46 8.78 -10.46 11.06
CA TRP A 46 8.71 -11.89 10.76
C TRP A 46 7.27 -12.40 10.69
N LEU A 47 6.41 -11.97 11.63
CA LEU A 47 4.98 -12.30 11.60
C LEU A 47 4.31 -11.76 10.34
N GLY A 48 4.62 -10.51 9.96
CA GLY A 48 4.12 -9.90 8.73
C GLY A 48 4.51 -10.68 7.47
N GLU A 49 5.75 -11.18 7.43
CA GLU A 49 6.23 -12.03 6.34
C GLU A 49 5.49 -13.37 6.29
N GLN A 50 5.22 -13.99 7.44
CA GLN A 50 4.43 -15.23 7.51
C GLN A 50 2.99 -15.01 7.01
N ILE A 51 2.35 -13.90 7.38
CA ILE A 51 1.01 -13.53 6.91
C ILE A 51 1.03 -13.36 5.38
N THR A 52 2.04 -12.68 4.84
CA THR A 52 2.17 -12.47 3.38
C THR A 52 2.38 -13.79 2.64
N ALA A 53 3.24 -14.68 3.18
CA ALA A 53 3.60 -15.94 2.54
C ALA A 53 2.44 -16.95 2.52
N ARG A 54 1.65 -17.02 3.59
CA ARG A 54 0.61 -18.06 3.78
C ARG A 54 -0.82 -17.51 3.79
N GLY A 55 -0.99 -16.19 3.91
CA GLY A 55 -2.29 -15.54 4.01
C GLY A 55 -2.71 -14.79 2.76
N VAL A 56 -3.50 -13.75 2.97
CA VAL A 56 -4.01 -12.85 1.93
C VAL A 56 -3.55 -11.42 2.28
N GLY A 57 -3.09 -10.71 1.28
CA GLY A 57 -2.66 -9.33 1.43
C GLY A 57 -1.20 -9.20 1.82
N ASN A 58 -0.78 -7.97 2.03
CA ASN A 58 0.55 -7.64 2.56
C ASN A 58 0.45 -7.67 4.09
N GLY A 59 1.10 -8.65 4.72
CA GLY A 59 1.02 -8.89 6.16
C GLY A 59 1.49 -7.71 6.99
N ILE A 60 2.55 -7.03 6.57
CA ILE A 60 3.08 -5.84 7.28
C ILE A 60 2.04 -4.71 7.24
N SER A 61 1.43 -4.46 6.07
CA SER A 61 0.37 -3.45 5.92
C SER A 61 -0.85 -3.78 6.78
N LEU A 62 -1.22 -5.06 6.88
CA LEU A 62 -2.35 -5.52 7.72
C LEU A 62 -2.07 -5.32 9.22
N ILE A 63 -0.84 -5.53 9.66
CA ILE A 63 -0.45 -5.30 11.07
C ILE A 63 -0.54 -3.80 11.39
N ILE A 64 -0.03 -2.93 10.51
CA ILE A 64 -0.11 -1.47 10.68
C ILE A 64 -1.60 -1.04 10.70
N PHE A 65 -2.39 -1.56 9.75
CA PHE A 65 -3.84 -1.31 9.67
C PHE A 65 -4.56 -1.70 10.97
N SER A 66 -4.28 -2.89 11.53
CA SER A 66 -4.92 -3.36 12.75
C SER A 66 -4.59 -2.47 13.95
N GLY A 67 -3.35 -1.98 14.02
CA GLY A 67 -2.93 -1.05 15.07
C GLY A 67 -3.70 0.27 15.01
N ILE A 68 -3.84 0.83 13.80
CA ILE A 68 -4.58 2.09 13.58
C ILE A 68 -6.07 1.90 13.92
N VAL A 69 -6.69 0.80 13.44
CA VAL A 69 -8.11 0.52 13.65
C VAL A 69 -8.43 0.31 15.14
N ALA A 70 -7.49 -0.30 15.88
CA ALA A 70 -7.65 -0.53 17.32
C ALA A 70 -7.77 0.78 18.11
N GLU A 71 -7.18 1.87 17.64
CA GLU A 71 -7.22 3.18 18.30
C GLU A 71 -8.48 4.00 17.94
N ILE A 72 -9.17 3.68 16.84
CA ILE A 72 -10.35 4.46 16.36
C ILE A 72 -11.47 4.54 17.40
N PRO A 73 -11.90 3.44 18.08
CA PRO A 73 -12.99 3.55 19.05
C PRO A 73 -12.67 4.49 20.23
N GLY A 74 -11.43 4.45 20.73
CA GLY A 74 -10.97 5.35 21.81
C GLY A 74 -10.95 6.80 21.37
N ALA A 75 -10.48 7.08 20.17
CA ALA A 75 -10.41 8.42 19.59
C ALA A 75 -11.82 9.00 19.36
N LEU A 76 -12.76 8.18 18.91
CA LEU A 76 -14.15 8.58 18.74
C LEU A 76 -14.80 8.90 20.10
N ALA A 77 -14.60 8.05 21.11
CA ALA A 77 -15.14 8.24 22.46
C ALA A 77 -14.65 9.57 23.05
N SER A 78 -13.34 9.84 22.96
CA SER A 78 -12.76 11.10 23.48
C SER A 78 -13.26 12.33 22.70
N THR A 79 -13.50 12.21 21.40
CA THR A 79 -14.06 13.31 20.58
C THR A 79 -15.49 13.63 21.00
N PHE A 80 -16.33 12.61 21.23
CA PHE A 80 -17.71 12.79 21.71
C PHE A 80 -17.74 13.37 23.12
N GLU A 81 -16.81 12.97 23.98
CA GLU A 81 -16.65 13.55 25.33
C GLU A 81 -16.33 15.05 25.27
N LEU A 82 -15.42 15.47 24.37
CA LEU A 82 -15.09 16.89 24.15
C LEU A 82 -16.30 17.67 23.63
N GLY A 83 -17.14 17.03 22.82
CA GLY A 83 -18.41 17.62 22.39
C GLY A 83 -19.40 17.78 23.55
N ARG A 84 -19.48 16.76 24.42
CA ARG A 84 -20.36 16.76 25.60
C ARG A 84 -19.93 17.82 26.63
N THR A 85 -18.63 18.02 26.85
CA THR A 85 -18.08 19.02 27.76
C THR A 85 -18.11 20.45 27.21
N GLY A 86 -18.48 20.62 25.91
CA GLY A 86 -18.56 21.93 25.27
C GLY A 86 -17.22 22.51 24.84
N ALA A 87 -16.14 21.72 24.92
CA ALA A 87 -14.81 22.15 24.48
C ALA A 87 -14.75 22.33 22.95
N ILE A 88 -15.56 21.56 22.23
CA ILE A 88 -15.70 21.66 20.76
C ILE A 88 -17.19 21.74 20.44
N SER A 89 -17.59 22.66 19.56
CA SER A 89 -19.00 22.82 19.18
C SER A 89 -19.47 21.58 18.39
N THR A 90 -20.72 21.20 18.57
CA THR A 90 -21.35 20.06 17.88
C THR A 90 -21.26 20.22 16.35
N ILE A 91 -21.38 21.46 15.87
CA ILE A 91 -21.26 21.78 14.44
C ILE A 91 -19.84 21.47 13.92
N ALA A 92 -18.81 21.77 14.73
CA ALA A 92 -17.43 21.47 14.35
C ALA A 92 -17.18 19.96 14.28
N ILE A 93 -17.71 19.16 15.22
CA ILE A 93 -17.61 17.70 15.19
C ILE A 93 -18.29 17.14 13.92
N LEU A 94 -19.49 17.64 13.61
CA LEU A 94 -20.23 17.21 12.42
C LEU A 94 -19.47 17.57 11.14
N SER A 95 -18.87 18.76 11.06
CA SER A 95 -18.10 19.19 9.89
C SER A 95 -16.82 18.35 9.70
N ILE A 96 -16.14 17.97 10.79
CA ILE A 96 -14.96 17.10 10.77
C ILE A 96 -15.35 15.70 10.26
N LEU A 97 -16.46 15.13 10.77
CA LEU A 97 -16.96 13.82 10.33
C LEU A 97 -17.29 13.83 8.84
N LEU A 98 -17.97 14.86 8.36
CA LEU A 98 -18.33 15.01 6.95
C LEU A 98 -17.07 15.16 6.07
N LEU A 99 -16.07 15.89 6.55
CA LEU A 99 -14.79 16.07 5.86
C LEU A 99 -14.02 14.74 5.79
N LEU A 100 -14.03 13.95 6.87
CA LEU A 100 -13.39 12.61 6.89
C LEU A 100 -14.07 11.67 5.87
N LEU A 101 -15.39 11.66 5.84
CA LEU A 101 -16.14 10.85 4.85
C LEU A 101 -15.81 11.29 3.42
N GLY A 102 -15.73 12.60 3.19
CA GLY A 102 -15.31 13.16 1.90
C GLY A 102 -13.89 12.76 1.51
N ALA A 103 -12.96 12.76 2.49
CA ALA A 103 -11.58 12.33 2.29
C ALA A 103 -11.51 10.84 1.93
N ILE A 104 -12.27 9.98 2.65
CA ILE A 104 -12.34 8.54 2.35
C ILE A 104 -12.85 8.32 0.91
N TYR A 105 -13.94 8.99 0.53
CA TYR A 105 -14.47 8.90 -0.83
C TYR A 105 -13.44 9.33 -1.88
N PHE A 106 -12.73 10.43 -1.62
CA PHE A 106 -11.70 10.96 -2.52
C PHE A 106 -10.52 9.99 -2.65
N ILE A 107 -10.08 9.38 -1.54
CA ILE A 107 -9.00 8.36 -1.54
C ILE A 107 -9.42 7.17 -2.42
N VAL A 108 -10.62 6.63 -2.19
CA VAL A 108 -11.13 5.48 -2.95
C VAL A 108 -11.21 5.82 -4.44
N PHE A 109 -11.68 7.02 -4.78
CA PHE A 109 -11.80 7.49 -6.16
C PHE A 109 -10.45 7.54 -6.87
N VAL A 110 -9.42 8.14 -6.22
CA VAL A 110 -8.08 8.28 -6.83
C VAL A 110 -7.33 6.94 -6.88
N GLU A 111 -7.44 6.13 -5.82
CA GLU A 111 -6.75 4.82 -5.76
C GLU A 111 -7.30 3.82 -6.80
N ARG A 112 -8.58 3.96 -7.17
CA ARG A 112 -9.18 3.15 -8.24
C ARG A 112 -8.89 3.69 -9.63
N ALA A 113 -8.40 4.93 -9.73
CA ALA A 113 -8.11 5.58 -11.02
C ALA A 113 -6.89 4.93 -11.68
N GLN A 114 -7.06 4.55 -12.94
CA GLN A 114 -6.00 3.92 -13.72
C GLN A 114 -6.02 4.43 -15.16
N ARG A 115 -4.85 4.62 -15.73
CA ARG A 115 -4.67 4.92 -17.16
C ARG A 115 -4.53 3.59 -17.90
N ARG A 116 -5.45 3.30 -18.81
CA ARG A 116 -5.43 2.07 -19.62
C ARG A 116 -4.74 2.36 -20.94
N ILE A 117 -3.61 1.68 -21.20
CA ILE A 117 -2.89 1.75 -22.46
C ILE A 117 -3.38 0.60 -23.33
N LEU A 118 -3.83 0.90 -24.53
CA LEU A 118 -4.27 -0.11 -25.51
C LEU A 118 -3.04 -0.86 -26.04
N ILE A 119 -3.09 -2.20 -25.95
CA ILE A 119 -2.09 -3.10 -26.51
C ILE A 119 -2.81 -3.96 -27.56
N GLN A 120 -2.23 -4.02 -28.74
CA GLN A 120 -2.73 -4.86 -29.84
C GLN A 120 -1.79 -6.02 -30.06
N TYR A 121 -2.35 -7.20 -30.31
CA TYR A 121 -1.63 -8.41 -30.67
C TYR A 121 -1.90 -8.71 -32.15
N PRO A 122 -0.85 -9.01 -32.95
CA PRO A 122 -1.05 -9.29 -34.38
C PRO A 122 -1.88 -10.56 -34.56
N LYS A 123 -2.69 -10.55 -35.58
CA LYS A 123 -3.46 -11.72 -36.02
C LYS A 123 -2.50 -12.76 -36.62
N ARG A 124 -2.62 -14.01 -36.21
CA ARG A 124 -1.86 -15.13 -36.76
C ARG A 124 -2.80 -16.03 -37.58
N GLN A 125 -2.41 -16.32 -38.80
CA GLN A 125 -3.13 -17.22 -39.65
C GLN A 125 -2.51 -18.62 -39.54
N MET A 126 -3.29 -19.60 -39.13
CA MET A 126 -2.90 -21.01 -39.12
C MET A 126 -3.87 -21.77 -40.04
N GLY A 127 -3.40 -22.05 -41.25
CA GLY A 127 -4.23 -22.64 -42.29
C GLY A 127 -5.31 -21.67 -42.76
N ASN A 128 -6.54 -22.14 -42.81
CA ASN A 128 -7.70 -21.33 -43.24
C ASN A 128 -8.40 -20.55 -42.08
N LYS A 129 -7.87 -20.66 -40.86
CA LYS A 129 -8.45 -19.99 -39.69
C LYS A 129 -7.54 -18.86 -39.20
N MET A 130 -8.12 -17.72 -38.92
CA MET A 130 -7.42 -16.57 -38.30
C MET A 130 -7.60 -16.63 -36.79
N TYR A 131 -6.48 -16.68 -36.07
CA TYR A 131 -6.41 -16.68 -34.60
C TYR A 131 -5.76 -15.41 -34.12
N GLY A 132 -6.26 -14.87 -33.00
CA GLY A 132 -5.70 -13.68 -32.36
C GLY A 132 -6.29 -12.38 -32.89
N GLY A 133 -5.58 -11.29 -32.68
CA GLY A 133 -6.06 -9.95 -32.97
C GLY A 133 -6.89 -9.36 -31.84
N GLU A 134 -6.78 -9.95 -30.65
CA GLU A 134 -7.41 -9.40 -29.46
C GLU A 134 -6.66 -8.16 -29.00
N SER A 135 -7.39 -7.16 -28.61
CA SER A 135 -6.84 -5.97 -27.98
C SER A 135 -6.96 -6.12 -26.46
N SER A 136 -5.88 -5.87 -25.76
CA SER A 136 -5.80 -5.90 -24.31
C SER A 136 -5.44 -4.50 -23.79
N TYR A 137 -5.57 -4.29 -22.51
CA TYR A 137 -5.22 -3.01 -21.88
C TYR A 137 -4.20 -3.23 -20.77
N LEU A 138 -3.14 -2.43 -20.80
CA LEU A 138 -2.18 -2.35 -19.70
C LEU A 138 -2.67 -1.27 -18.72
N PRO A 139 -3.17 -1.65 -17.54
CA PRO A 139 -3.61 -0.66 -16.57
C PRO A 139 -2.43 -0.10 -15.79
N LEU A 140 -2.23 1.21 -15.82
CA LEU A 140 -1.25 1.93 -15.00
C LEU A 140 -2.03 2.70 -13.94
N LYS A 141 -1.84 2.36 -12.66
CA LYS A 141 -2.45 3.07 -11.53
C LYS A 141 -1.88 4.50 -11.44
N VAL A 142 -2.69 5.46 -11.02
CA VAL A 142 -2.26 6.83 -10.76
C VAL A 142 -1.26 6.86 -9.61
N ASN A 143 -1.56 6.08 -8.55
CA ASN A 143 -0.65 5.90 -7.42
C ASN A 143 -0.07 4.48 -7.48
N THR A 144 1.03 4.31 -8.21
CA THR A 144 1.72 3.00 -8.37
C THR A 144 2.45 2.60 -7.09
N ALA A 145 2.98 3.58 -6.35
CA ALA A 145 3.77 3.36 -5.13
C ALA A 145 2.90 3.08 -3.89
N GLY A 146 1.59 3.36 -3.95
CA GLY A 146 0.66 3.11 -2.84
C GLY A 146 0.93 4.02 -1.65
N VAL A 147 0.85 3.46 -0.44
CA VAL A 147 1.03 4.18 0.83
C VAL A 147 2.50 4.24 1.29
N ILE A 148 3.39 3.47 0.66
CA ILE A 148 4.78 3.30 1.09
C ILE A 148 5.53 4.64 1.18
N PRO A 149 5.45 5.57 0.19
CA PRO A 149 6.15 6.86 0.28
C PRO A 149 5.74 7.69 1.50
N ALA A 150 4.46 7.69 1.86
CA ALA A 150 3.94 8.45 3.00
C ALA A 150 4.46 7.86 4.33
N ILE A 151 4.53 6.53 4.44
CA ILE A 151 5.06 5.83 5.63
C ILE A 151 6.56 6.17 5.80
N PHE A 152 7.35 6.10 4.71
CA PHE A 152 8.77 6.43 4.76
C PHE A 152 9.01 7.90 5.11
N ALA A 153 8.22 8.82 4.54
CA ALA A 153 8.33 10.25 4.83
C ALA A 153 8.07 10.54 6.31
N SER A 154 7.03 9.94 6.89
CA SER A 154 6.71 10.11 8.32
C SER A 154 7.80 9.51 9.22
N ALA A 155 8.34 8.34 8.86
CA ALA A 155 9.43 7.71 9.61
C ALA A 155 10.71 8.55 9.59
N LEU A 156 11.03 9.16 8.44
CA LEU A 156 12.21 10.02 8.31
C LEU A 156 12.07 11.31 9.11
N LEU A 157 10.84 11.86 9.21
CA LEU A 157 10.58 13.06 10.00
C LEU A 157 10.70 12.82 11.51
N LEU A 158 10.48 11.59 11.97
CA LEU A 158 10.67 11.22 13.36
C LEU A 158 12.15 11.22 13.77
N LEU A 159 13.10 11.07 12.83
CA LEU A 159 14.53 11.05 13.14
C LEU A 159 15.02 12.36 13.77
N PRO A 160 14.78 13.56 13.19
CA PRO A 160 15.21 14.81 13.83
C PRO A 160 14.58 15.02 15.21
N VAL A 161 13.30 14.63 15.36
CA VAL A 161 12.59 14.76 16.65
C VAL A 161 13.21 13.85 17.72
N THR A 162 13.54 12.60 17.37
CA THR A 162 14.22 11.68 18.29
C THR A 162 15.64 12.13 18.59
N LEU A 163 16.37 12.69 17.61
CA LEU A 163 17.72 13.18 17.80
C LEU A 163 17.76 14.39 18.78
N SER A 164 16.72 15.21 18.84
CA SER A 164 16.64 16.32 19.81
C SER A 164 16.58 15.82 21.25
N ASN A 165 16.02 14.63 21.48
CA ASN A 165 15.93 14.02 22.81
C ASN A 165 17.30 13.54 23.35
N PHE A 166 18.31 13.33 22.46
CA PHE A 166 19.67 12.96 22.87
C PHE A 166 20.43 14.12 23.53
N SER A 167 20.00 15.34 23.32
CA SER A 167 20.78 16.53 23.58
C SER A 167 20.22 17.29 24.75
N THR A 168 20.49 16.80 25.97
CA THR A 168 20.14 17.52 27.23
C THR A 168 20.86 18.85 27.37
N SER A 169 22.00 19.03 26.66
CA SER A 169 22.78 20.28 26.64
C SER A 169 22.87 20.84 25.21
N ALA A 170 21.74 20.74 24.47
CA ALA A 170 21.70 21.20 23.07
C ALA A 170 21.94 22.70 22.95
N ASN A 171 22.74 23.07 22.01
CA ASN A 171 22.90 24.44 21.58
C ASN A 171 21.53 25.03 21.20
N SER A 172 21.32 26.31 21.50
CA SER A 172 20.04 27.00 21.30
C SER A 172 19.48 26.87 19.90
N TRP A 173 20.35 26.71 18.86
CA TRP A 173 19.91 26.57 17.48
C TRP A 173 19.24 25.20 17.21
N ILE A 174 19.71 24.11 17.87
CA ILE A 174 19.09 22.76 17.75
C ILE A 174 17.68 22.81 18.33
N LEU A 175 17.53 23.42 19.50
CA LEU A 175 16.20 23.60 20.15
C LEU A 175 15.27 24.43 19.27
N SER A 176 15.78 25.49 18.61
CA SER A 176 14.97 26.32 17.69
C SER A 176 14.51 25.52 16.47
N VAL A 177 15.40 24.72 15.85
CA VAL A 177 15.06 23.88 14.69
C VAL A 177 14.06 22.81 15.05
N THR A 178 14.25 22.11 16.19
CA THR A 178 13.33 21.06 16.63
C THR A 178 11.97 21.62 17.05
N SER A 179 11.91 22.81 17.63
CA SER A 179 10.63 23.45 17.95
C SER A 179 9.86 23.85 16.68
N MET A 180 10.56 24.15 15.58
CA MET A 180 9.95 24.46 14.28
C MET A 180 9.51 23.19 13.53
N LEU A 181 10.10 22.01 13.89
CA LEU A 181 9.77 20.70 13.30
C LEU A 181 8.67 19.96 14.07
N GLY A 182 8.03 20.62 15.03
CA GLY A 182 6.87 20.06 15.76
C GLY A 182 5.69 19.82 14.83
N GLN A 183 4.89 18.81 15.14
CA GLN A 183 3.66 18.49 14.39
C GLN A 183 2.73 19.71 14.31
N GLY A 184 2.19 19.97 13.12
CA GLY A 184 1.31 21.10 12.86
C GLY A 184 2.01 22.42 12.54
N LYS A 185 3.35 22.45 12.58
CA LYS A 185 4.13 23.65 12.20
C LYS A 185 4.33 23.69 10.67
N PRO A 186 4.40 24.90 10.07
CA PRO A 186 4.54 24.99 8.61
C PRO A 186 5.84 24.39 8.07
N LEU A 187 6.94 24.47 8.82
CA LEU A 187 8.21 23.85 8.42
C LEU A 187 8.09 22.31 8.39
N TYR A 188 7.43 21.71 9.38
CA TYR A 188 7.12 20.27 9.42
C TYR A 188 6.32 19.87 8.17
N MET A 189 5.24 20.62 7.87
CA MET A 189 4.36 20.35 6.72
C MET A 189 5.14 20.43 5.40
N LEU A 190 6.07 21.40 5.26
CA LEU A 190 6.88 21.56 4.08
C LEU A 190 7.87 20.39 3.88
N PHE A 191 8.56 19.97 4.96
CA PHE A 191 9.47 18.83 4.92
C PHE A 191 8.72 17.52 4.65
N TYR A 192 7.52 17.37 5.24
CA TYR A 192 6.66 16.21 5.03
C TYR A 192 6.21 16.12 3.56
N ALA A 193 5.74 17.22 3.02
CA ALA A 193 5.31 17.29 1.60
C ALA A 193 6.48 16.98 0.65
N SER A 194 7.63 17.57 0.91
CA SER A 194 8.85 17.33 0.09
C SER A 194 9.34 15.89 0.23
N GLY A 195 9.26 15.33 1.40
CA GLY A 195 9.59 13.92 1.67
C GLY A 195 8.70 12.97 0.89
N ILE A 196 7.43 13.23 0.89
CA ILE A 196 6.47 12.43 0.09
C ILE A 196 6.80 12.49 -1.40
N UNK A 197 7.08 13.50 -1.85
CA UNK A 197 7.34 13.74 -3.24
C UNK A 197 8.62 13.07 -3.64
N UNK A 198 9.62 13.15 -2.62
CA UNK A 198 10.88 12.56 -2.92
C UNK A 198 10.81 11.05 -2.82
N UNK A 199 10.00 10.50 -1.87
CA UNK A 199 9.80 9.10 -1.73
C UNK A 199 8.93 8.57 -2.80
N UNK A 200 8.01 9.20 -3.43
CA UNK A 200 7.20 8.79 -4.52
C UNK A 200 8.00 8.54 -5.76
N UNK A 201 8.89 9.34 -6.05
CA UNK A 201 9.73 9.23 -7.20
C UNK A 201 10.68 8.07 -7.11
N UNK A 202 11.07 7.80 -5.99
CA UNK A 202 11.95 6.72 -5.77
C UNK A 202 11.25 5.39 -5.68
N UNK A 203 10.04 5.25 -5.20
CA UNK A 203 9.24 4.11 -5.08
C UNK A 203 8.69 3.65 -6.36
N THR A 204 8.20 4.53 -7.18
CA THR A 204 7.65 4.18 -8.51
C THR A 204 8.70 3.55 -9.44
N SER A 205 9.88 4.12 -9.46
CA SER A 205 10.97 3.58 -10.32
C SER A 205 11.45 2.18 -9.90
N ILE A 206 11.31 1.86 -8.63
CA ILE A 206 11.69 0.53 -8.11
C ILE A 206 10.58 -0.49 -8.39
N ILE A 207 9.33 -0.10 -8.20
CA ILE A 207 8.16 -1.01 -8.30
C ILE A 207 7.87 -1.34 -9.76
N PHE A 208 8.03 -0.36 -10.66
CA PHE A 208 7.67 -0.54 -12.08
C PHE A 208 8.88 -0.27 -12.97
N ASN A 209 9.30 -1.31 -13.71
CA ASN A 209 10.41 -1.24 -14.67
C ASN A 209 9.83 -1.12 -16.10
N PRO A 210 9.90 0.07 -16.72
CA PRO A 210 9.35 0.26 -18.08
C PRO A 210 10.11 -0.55 -19.15
N VAL A 211 11.41 -0.77 -18.98
CA VAL A 211 12.24 -1.51 -19.93
C VAL A 211 11.80 -2.99 -19.95
N GLU A 212 11.71 -3.61 -18.77
CA GLU A 212 11.28 -5.00 -18.62
C GLU A 212 9.85 -5.21 -19.16
N THR A 213 8.94 -4.26 -18.88
CA THR A 213 7.56 -4.30 -19.36
C THR A 213 7.52 -4.23 -20.89
N SER A 214 8.31 -3.34 -21.49
CA SER A 214 8.41 -3.17 -22.94
C SER A 214 8.98 -4.43 -23.62
N ASP A 215 10.02 -5.04 -23.03
CA ASP A 215 10.63 -6.27 -23.54
C ASP A 215 9.66 -7.46 -23.44
N ASN A 216 8.91 -7.56 -22.35
CA ASN A 216 7.90 -8.62 -22.18
C ASN A 216 6.77 -8.46 -23.21
N LEU A 217 6.32 -7.23 -23.48
CA LEU A 217 5.33 -6.96 -24.53
C LEU A 217 5.87 -7.38 -25.90
N LYS A 218 7.13 -7.04 -26.21
CA LYS A 218 7.80 -7.39 -27.47
C LYS A 218 7.93 -8.91 -27.62
N LYS A 219 8.32 -9.63 -26.56
CA LYS A 219 8.45 -11.10 -26.56
C LYS A 219 7.12 -11.79 -26.85
N HIS A 220 6.01 -11.25 -26.34
CA HIS A 220 4.66 -11.81 -26.53
C HIS A 220 3.98 -11.27 -27.80
N GLY A 221 4.68 -10.44 -28.58
CA GLY A 221 4.17 -9.88 -29.83
C GLY A 221 3.16 -8.73 -29.65
N GLY A 222 3.02 -8.20 -28.44
CA GLY A 222 2.14 -7.06 -28.16
C GLY A 222 2.83 -5.74 -28.54
N PHE A 223 2.06 -4.79 -29.03
CA PHE A 223 2.56 -3.45 -29.36
C PHE A 223 1.52 -2.39 -29.05
N VAL A 224 2.00 -1.20 -28.76
CA VAL A 224 1.15 0.00 -28.55
C VAL A 224 0.92 0.61 -29.95
N PRO A 225 -0.34 0.83 -30.37
CA PRO A 225 -0.60 1.41 -31.70
C PRO A 225 0.09 2.78 -31.85
N GLY A 226 0.79 2.93 -32.97
CA GLY A 226 1.52 4.14 -33.30
C GLY A 226 2.91 4.26 -32.72
N ILE A 227 3.38 3.27 -31.91
CA ILE A 227 4.71 3.32 -31.25
C ILE A 227 5.50 2.06 -31.62
N ARG A 228 6.78 2.25 -31.97
CA ARG A 228 7.66 1.13 -32.34
C ARG A 228 7.94 0.25 -31.11
N PRO A 229 7.76 -1.09 -31.22
CA PRO A 229 8.04 -1.97 -30.08
C PRO A 229 9.51 -1.94 -29.66
N GLY A 230 9.74 -2.02 -28.36
CA GLY A 230 11.07 -1.99 -27.75
C GLY A 230 11.34 -0.65 -27.07
N GLU A 231 12.50 -0.06 -27.30
CA GLU A 231 13.01 1.13 -26.63
C GLU A 231 12.01 2.32 -26.65
N LYS A 232 11.38 2.57 -27.82
CA LYS A 232 10.40 3.66 -27.95
C LYS A 232 9.14 3.44 -27.11
N THR A 233 8.71 2.18 -26.93
CA THR A 233 7.61 1.82 -26.03
C THR A 233 8.00 2.06 -24.57
N SER A 234 9.26 1.71 -24.22
CA SER A 234 9.79 1.94 -22.88
C SER A 234 9.81 3.46 -22.54
N GLU A 235 10.31 4.30 -23.47
CA GLU A 235 10.32 5.76 -23.33
C GLU A 235 8.90 6.33 -23.13
N PHE A 236 7.94 5.84 -23.90
CA PHE A 236 6.54 6.28 -23.82
C PHE A 236 5.92 5.90 -22.45
N ILE A 237 6.14 4.66 -22.00
CA ILE A 237 5.62 4.18 -20.71
C ILE A 237 6.28 5.00 -19.57
N GLN A 238 7.58 5.23 -19.65
CA GLN A 238 8.31 6.02 -18.65
C GLN A 238 7.80 7.46 -18.57
N GLY A 239 7.54 8.10 -19.72
CA GLY A 239 6.97 9.45 -19.79
C GLY A 239 5.57 9.52 -19.17
N LEU A 240 4.75 8.49 -19.39
CA LEU A 240 3.42 8.38 -18.75
C LEU A 240 3.53 8.18 -17.24
N LEU A 241 4.42 7.29 -16.80
CA LEU A 241 4.65 7.01 -15.38
C LEU A 241 5.09 8.26 -14.63
N THR A 242 5.99 9.05 -15.23
CA THR A 242 6.46 10.32 -14.62
C THR A 242 5.29 11.26 -14.39
N LYS A 243 4.41 11.42 -15.38
CA LYS A 243 3.23 12.30 -15.28
C LYS A 243 2.25 11.77 -14.22
N LEU A 244 2.01 10.46 -14.19
CA LEU A 244 1.13 9.83 -13.20
C LEU A 244 1.71 9.96 -11.79
N THR A 245 3.03 9.82 -11.63
CA THR A 245 3.72 9.97 -10.34
C THR A 245 3.59 11.40 -9.79
N VAL A 246 3.66 12.42 -10.65
CA VAL A 246 3.47 13.82 -10.22
C VAL A 246 2.03 14.02 -9.71
N ILE A 247 1.04 13.53 -10.43
CA ILE A 247 -0.38 13.60 -10.01
C ILE A 247 -0.58 12.82 -8.69
N GLY A 248 -0.01 11.61 -8.62
CA GLY A 248 -0.07 10.77 -7.43
C GLY A 248 0.58 11.40 -6.21
N SER A 249 1.74 12.08 -6.39
CA SER A 249 2.43 12.75 -5.29
C SER A 249 1.63 13.95 -4.77
N ALA A 250 1.04 14.73 -5.68
CA ALA A 250 0.18 15.87 -5.31
C ALA A 250 -1.04 15.38 -4.50
N TYR A 251 -1.66 14.30 -4.93
CA TYR A 251 -2.77 13.64 -4.23
C TYR A 251 -2.35 13.19 -2.83
N LEU A 252 -1.20 12.48 -2.71
CA LEU A 252 -0.70 11.97 -1.42
C LEU A 252 -0.40 13.11 -0.45
N VAL A 253 0.26 14.18 -0.94
CA VAL A 253 0.57 15.37 -0.14
C VAL A 253 -0.72 16.00 0.39
N LEU A 254 -1.73 16.17 -0.47
CA LEU A 254 -3.00 16.78 -0.10
C LEU A 254 -3.70 15.97 1.02
N ILE A 255 -3.79 14.64 0.84
CA ILE A 255 -4.47 13.76 1.82
C ILE A 255 -3.69 13.69 3.14
N CYS A 256 -2.35 13.64 3.07
CA CYS A 256 -1.53 13.53 4.30
C CYS A 256 -1.47 14.84 5.08
N LEU A 257 -1.49 15.99 4.40
CA LEU A 257 -1.47 17.30 5.07
C LEU A 257 -2.83 17.72 5.62
N LEU A 258 -3.94 17.21 5.08
CA LEU A 258 -5.30 17.59 5.50
C LEU A 258 -5.54 17.34 7.00
N PRO A 259 -5.27 16.13 7.57
CA PRO A 259 -5.43 15.95 9.02
C PRO A 259 -4.41 16.75 9.83
N GLU A 260 -3.18 16.94 9.35
CA GLU A 260 -2.16 17.75 10.04
C GLU A 260 -2.63 19.21 10.18
N PHE A 261 -3.25 19.74 9.14
CA PHE A 261 -3.83 21.09 9.15
C PHE A 261 -4.99 21.19 10.14
N LEU A 262 -5.85 20.16 10.22
CA LEU A 262 -6.97 20.10 11.15
C LEU A 262 -6.48 20.09 12.61
N ILE A 263 -5.45 19.27 12.90
CA ILE A 263 -4.86 19.15 14.23
C ILE A 263 -4.24 20.49 14.65
N SER A 264 -3.63 21.24 13.72
CA SER A 264 -3.03 22.55 14.03
C SER A 264 -4.07 23.61 14.35
N LYS A 265 -5.29 23.49 13.81
CA LYS A 265 -6.38 24.48 14.01
C LYS A 265 -7.29 24.15 15.21
N TYR A 266 -7.53 22.85 15.45
CA TYR A 266 -8.45 22.38 16.49
C TYR A 266 -7.72 21.41 17.42
N PRO A 267 -7.87 21.57 18.75
CA PRO A 267 -7.27 20.64 19.72
C PRO A 267 -8.04 19.32 19.78
N ILE A 268 -8.06 18.60 18.69
CA ILE A 268 -8.77 17.32 18.57
C ILE A 268 -7.81 16.20 18.97
N PRO A 269 -8.21 15.30 19.88
CA PRO A 269 -7.38 14.15 20.24
C PRO A 269 -7.49 13.03 19.19
N PHE A 270 -7.65 13.40 17.93
CA PHE A 270 -7.65 12.47 16.82
C PHE A 270 -6.21 12.17 16.42
N TYR A 271 -5.71 11.03 16.89
CA TYR A 271 -4.43 10.49 16.47
C TYR A 271 -4.52 9.85 15.07
N LEU A 272 -5.55 10.18 14.29
CA LEU A 272 -5.61 9.83 12.87
C LEU A 272 -4.73 10.83 12.10
N GLY A 273 -3.42 10.69 12.24
CA GLY A 273 -2.43 11.45 11.48
C GLY A 273 -2.62 11.24 9.98
N GLY A 274 -1.98 12.09 9.17
CA GLY A 274 -2.18 12.14 7.73
C GLY A 274 -2.04 10.80 7.03
N THR A 275 -1.08 9.97 7.46
CA THR A 275 -0.84 8.65 6.89
C THR A 275 -1.85 7.60 7.33
N SER A 276 -2.39 7.69 8.57
CA SER A 276 -3.23 6.62 9.11
C SER A 276 -4.55 6.46 8.36
N LEU A 277 -5.20 7.57 8.00
CA LEU A 277 -6.43 7.53 7.19
C LEU A 277 -6.18 6.88 5.83
N LEU A 278 -5.09 7.28 5.16
CA LEU A 278 -4.68 6.74 3.87
C LEU A 278 -4.41 5.23 3.98
N ILE A 279 -3.65 4.80 5.01
CA ILE A 279 -3.30 3.39 5.24
C ILE A 279 -4.58 2.56 5.44
N VAL A 280 -5.50 3.03 6.28
CA VAL A 280 -6.75 2.30 6.58
C VAL A 280 -7.55 2.05 5.30
N VAL A 281 -7.73 3.08 4.48
CA VAL A 281 -8.55 2.97 3.26
C VAL A 281 -7.85 2.10 2.20
N VAL A 282 -6.56 2.35 1.93
CA VAL A 282 -5.82 1.67 0.85
C VAL A 282 -5.60 0.19 1.19
N VAL A 283 -5.20 -0.13 2.44
CA VAL A 283 -4.97 -1.52 2.86
C VAL A 283 -6.29 -2.31 2.83
N ALA A 284 -7.40 -1.70 3.29
CA ALA A 284 -8.73 -2.33 3.22
C ALA A 284 -9.11 -2.64 1.76
N MET A 285 -8.93 -1.67 0.84
CA MET A 285 -9.20 -1.84 -0.59
C MET A 285 -8.36 -2.94 -1.22
N ASP A 286 -7.04 -2.93 -0.96
CA ASP A 286 -6.11 -3.92 -1.51
C ASP A 286 -6.43 -5.33 -1.00
N THR A 287 -6.76 -5.46 0.29
CA THR A 287 -7.13 -6.73 0.91
C THR A 287 -8.42 -7.28 0.29
N ILE A 288 -9.46 -6.44 0.15
CA ILE A 288 -10.74 -6.82 -0.48
C ILE A 288 -10.50 -7.29 -1.92
N THR A 289 -9.69 -6.55 -2.68
CA THR A 289 -9.36 -6.90 -4.07
C THR A 289 -8.65 -8.24 -4.16
N GLN A 290 -7.69 -8.52 -3.27
CA GLN A 290 -6.95 -9.78 -3.25
C GLN A 290 -7.85 -10.95 -2.83
N VAL A 291 -8.74 -10.75 -1.85
CA VAL A 291 -9.74 -11.75 -1.44
C VAL A 291 -10.65 -12.10 -2.63
N GLN A 292 -11.17 -11.07 -3.33
CA GLN A 292 -12.03 -11.25 -4.51
C GLN A 292 -11.30 -12.03 -5.62
N THR A 293 -10.03 -11.69 -5.89
CA THR A 293 -9.21 -12.37 -6.90
C THR A 293 -9.01 -13.84 -6.54
N ARG A 294 -8.69 -14.15 -5.27
CA ARG A 294 -8.53 -15.54 -4.81
C ARG A 294 -9.84 -16.32 -4.85
N MET A 295 -10.95 -15.69 -4.49
CA MET A 295 -12.29 -16.32 -4.57
C MET A 295 -12.63 -16.67 -6.02
N MET A 296 -12.41 -15.75 -6.95
CA MET A 296 -12.65 -16.00 -8.39
C MET A 296 -11.74 -17.14 -8.91
N SER A 297 -10.46 -17.15 -8.57
CA SER A 297 -9.54 -18.21 -8.99
C SER A 297 -9.95 -19.59 -8.42
N ALA A 298 -10.45 -19.63 -7.20
CA ALA A 298 -10.97 -20.86 -6.58
C ALA A 298 -12.24 -21.36 -7.28
N GLN A 299 -13.13 -20.44 -7.67
CA GLN A 299 -14.35 -20.78 -8.43
C GLN A 299 -14.00 -21.32 -9.83
N TYR A 300 -13.04 -20.70 -10.52
CA TYR A 300 -12.57 -21.17 -11.82
C TYR A 300 -11.87 -22.53 -11.71
N ALA A 301 -11.13 -22.79 -10.65
CA ALA A 301 -10.48 -24.08 -10.39
C ALA A 301 -11.53 -25.17 -10.17
N SER A 302 -12.62 -24.91 -9.48
CA SER A 302 -13.74 -25.85 -9.28
C SER A 302 -14.49 -26.14 -10.58
N LEU A 303 -14.67 -25.17 -11.45
CA LEU A 303 -15.21 -25.36 -12.80
C LEU A 303 -14.29 -26.17 -13.69
N UNK A 304 -13.18 -26.01 -13.63
CA UNK A 304 -12.22 -26.73 -14.34
C UNK A 304 -12.16 -28.13 -13.88
N UNK A 305 -12.50 -28.43 -12.68
CA UNK A 305 -12.62 -29.72 -12.20
C UNK A 305 -13.82 -30.40 -12.68
N UNK A 306 -14.75 -29.76 -12.87
CA UNK A 306 -15.96 -30.21 -13.36
C UNK A 306 -15.94 -30.56 -14.77
N LEU A 307 -15.44 -29.59 -15.52
CA LEU A 307 -15.30 -29.79 -17.00
C LEU A 307 -14.41 -30.99 -17.35
N ASN A 308 -13.33 -31.14 -16.66
CA ASN A 308 -12.43 -32.29 -16.87
C ASN A 308 -13.12 -33.62 -16.51
N PHE A 309 -13.93 -33.62 -15.46
CA PHE A 309 -14.70 -34.80 -15.07
C PHE A 309 -15.70 -35.18 -16.17
N LEU A 310 -16.44 -34.17 -16.66
CA LEU A 310 -17.42 -34.38 -17.75
C LEU A 310 -16.73 -34.87 -19.01
N ASN A 311 -15.61 -34.26 -19.38
CA ASN A 311 -14.83 -34.64 -20.59
C ASN A 311 -14.34 -36.10 -20.49
N ASN A 312 -13.91 -36.50 -19.29
CA ASN A 312 -13.43 -37.89 -19.06
C ASN A 312 -14.60 -38.90 -19.13
N GLU A 313 -15.76 -38.54 -18.65
CA GLU A 313 -16.98 -39.36 -18.74
C GLU A 313 -17.41 -39.52 -20.21
N TYR A 314 -17.41 -38.40 -20.98
CA TYR A 314 -17.73 -38.44 -22.42
C TYR A 314 -16.72 -39.31 -23.19
N CYS A 315 -15.44 -39.19 -22.93
CA CYS A 315 -14.41 -40.01 -23.57
C CYS A 315 -14.59 -41.49 -23.25
N ASN A 316 -14.89 -41.84 -22.00
CA ASN A 316 -15.11 -43.19 -21.56
C ASN A 316 -16.41 -43.79 -22.17
N PHE A 317 -17.45 -42.97 -22.32
CA PHE A 317 -18.70 -43.38 -22.96
C PHE A 317 -18.47 -43.72 -24.43
N TRP A 318 -17.72 -42.89 -25.17
CA TRP A 318 -17.43 -43.10 -26.59
C TRP A 318 -16.50 -44.30 -26.80
N THR A 319 -15.48 -44.51 -25.97
CA THR A 319 -14.58 -45.66 -26.06
C THR A 319 -15.30 -46.97 -25.70
N SER A 320 -16.23 -46.97 -24.77
CA SER A 320 -17.01 -48.16 -24.42
C SER A 320 -18.00 -48.51 -25.54
N ARG A 321 -18.56 -47.52 -26.23
CA ARG A 321 -19.48 -47.71 -27.35
C ARG A 321 -18.75 -48.21 -28.61
N SER A 322 -17.50 -47.74 -28.83
CA SER A 322 -16.65 -48.19 -29.92
C SER A 322 -16.25 -49.69 -29.74
N ARG A 323 -15.95 -50.08 -28.50
CA ARG A 323 -15.63 -51.51 -28.21
C ARG A 323 -16.83 -52.44 -28.42
N LYS A 324 -18.04 -52.02 -28.13
CA LYS A 324 -19.27 -52.78 -28.33
C LYS A 324 -19.66 -52.87 -29.81
N GLY A 325 -19.30 -51.84 -30.60
CA GLY A 325 -19.53 -51.83 -32.07
C GLY A 325 -18.63 -52.79 -32.84
N HIS A 326 -17.40 -52.98 -32.42
CA HIS A 326 -16.45 -53.88 -33.09
C HIS A 326 -16.75 -55.35 -32.79
N THR A 327 -17.43 -55.67 -31.70
CA THR A 327 -17.75 -57.06 -31.36
C THR A 327 -18.92 -57.58 -32.19
N ILE A 328 -19.73 -56.72 -32.80
CA ILE A 328 -20.90 -57.13 -33.61
C ILE A 328 -20.54 -57.47 -35.05
N ILE A 329 -19.38 -57.01 -35.56
CA ILE A 329 -18.99 -57.20 -36.95
C ILE A 329 -18.23 -58.54 -37.17
N LEU A 330 -17.78 -59.20 -36.07
CA LEU A 330 -17.00 -60.43 -36.18
C LEU A 330 -17.78 -61.72 -35.86
N SER A 331 -19.12 -61.69 -35.83
CA SER A 331 -19.94 -62.89 -35.57
C SER A 331 -20.97 -63.13 -36.70
N ASN A 332 -20.48 -63.32 -37.95
CA ASN A 332 -21.31 -63.98 -38.96
C ASN A 332 -20.39 -64.77 -39.89
N PRO A 333 -20.69 -66.05 -40.19
CA PRO A 333 -19.89 -66.95 -40.98
C PRO A 333 -19.82 -66.59 -42.49
#